data_905ae4dfa0f388c221f67c507d06cf04
#
_entry.id   905ae4dfa0f388c221f67c507d06cf04
#
_cell.length_a   1.000
_cell.length_b   1.000
_cell.length_c   1.000
_cell.angle_alpha   90.00
_cell.angle_beta   90.00
_cell.angle_gamma   90.00
#
_symmetry.space_group_name_H-M   'P 1'
#
loop_
_entity.id
_entity.type
_entity.pdbx_description
1 polymer ?
#
loop_
_entity_poly.entity_id
_entity_poly.type
_entity_poly.pdbx_seq_one_letter_code
_entity_poly.pdbx_strand_id
1 'polypeptide(L)'
;IESDYKQLGEGLDKVIDIAQKYSLTASFHPHLGTCVETPEQVDKAMSNTQINLCPDTAHLAAGGSDNSKLIHKYQERIKYVHLKDYTKDPFGFVPLGTGQLDLVSIATALKEINYNGWITVETDGYPGNTKLSAEVSKKYLQTLFPTA
;
A
#
# COMPACT_ATOMS: atom_id res chain seq x y z
N ILE A 1 17.58 14.30 0.68
CA ILE A 1 17.97 15.40 1.59
C ILE A 1 16.70 15.96 2.20
N GLU A 2 16.75 16.61 3.37
CA GLU A 2 15.58 17.11 4.12
C GLU A 2 14.73 18.11 3.30
N SER A 3 15.40 18.99 2.55
CA SER A 3 14.75 19.96 1.65
C SER A 3 13.86 19.32 0.60
N ASP A 4 14.20 18.12 0.13
CA ASP A 4 13.48 17.44 -0.95
C ASP A 4 12.17 16.86 -0.44
N TYR A 5 12.15 16.34 0.80
CA TYR A 5 10.91 15.85 1.44
C TYR A 5 9.96 16.99 1.80
N LYS A 6 10.50 18.16 2.17
CA LYS A 6 9.67 19.36 2.36
C LYS A 6 9.00 19.77 1.04
N GLN A 7 9.76 19.85 -0.05
CA GLN A 7 9.22 20.17 -1.36
C GLN A 7 8.19 19.14 -1.85
N LEU A 8 8.46 17.85 -1.61
CA LEU A 8 7.49 16.77 -1.88
C LEU A 8 6.21 16.99 -1.08
N GLY A 9 6.32 17.28 0.22
CA GLY A 9 5.17 17.55 1.09
C GLY A 9 4.32 18.70 0.62
N GLU A 10 4.94 19.83 0.26
CA GLU A 10 4.25 20.99 -0.32
C GLU A 10 3.52 20.63 -1.62
N GLY A 11 4.10 19.75 -2.46
CA GLY A 11 3.46 19.24 -3.67
C GLY A 11 2.26 18.37 -3.37
N LEU A 12 2.39 17.45 -2.41
CA LEU A 12 1.31 16.55 -1.98
C LEU A 12 0.15 17.31 -1.32
N ASP A 13 0.43 18.36 -0.54
CA ASP A 13 -0.61 19.19 0.05
C ASP A 13 -1.41 19.97 -1.02
N LYS A 14 -0.77 20.41 -2.11
CA LYS A 14 -1.48 20.97 -3.27
C LYS A 14 -2.40 19.94 -3.94
N VAL A 15 -1.99 18.66 -3.98
CA VAL A 15 -2.85 17.57 -4.49
C VAL A 15 -4.08 17.40 -3.60
N ILE A 16 -3.95 17.50 -2.27
CA ILE A 16 -5.08 17.50 -1.35
C ILE A 16 -6.05 18.63 -1.70
N ASP A 17 -5.55 19.85 -1.83
CA ASP A 17 -6.38 21.04 -2.14
C ASP A 17 -7.14 20.89 -3.45
N ILE A 18 -6.50 20.28 -4.47
CA ILE A 18 -7.15 20.02 -5.77
C ILE A 18 -8.21 18.93 -5.62
N ALA A 19 -7.90 17.81 -4.98
CA ALA A 19 -8.81 16.70 -4.79
C ALA A 19 -10.09 17.12 -4.04
N GLN A 20 -9.94 17.93 -2.99
CA GLN A 20 -11.05 18.45 -2.19
C GLN A 20 -12.05 19.27 -3.02
N LYS A 21 -11.60 20.04 -4.02
CA LYS A 21 -12.48 20.80 -4.92
C LYS A 21 -13.45 19.91 -5.71
N TYR A 22 -13.09 18.63 -5.88
CA TYR A 22 -13.88 17.63 -6.59
C TYR A 22 -14.50 16.58 -5.66
N SER A 23 -14.49 16.83 -4.34
CA SER A 23 -14.97 15.89 -3.33
C SER A 23 -14.26 14.52 -3.37
N LEU A 24 -12.97 14.53 -3.73
CA LEU A 24 -12.12 13.35 -3.78
C LEU A 24 -11.19 13.31 -2.56
N THR A 25 -10.83 12.10 -2.15
CA THR A 25 -9.82 11.85 -1.12
C THR A 25 -8.51 11.46 -1.79
N ALA A 26 -7.48 12.29 -1.63
CA ALA A 26 -6.14 11.98 -2.11
C ALA A 26 -5.41 11.05 -1.13
N SER A 27 -4.68 10.07 -1.65
CA SER A 27 -3.80 9.19 -0.87
C SER A 27 -2.46 9.03 -1.59
N PHE A 28 -1.36 9.11 -0.84
CA PHE A 28 -0.02 8.89 -1.34
C PHE A 28 0.32 7.40 -1.30
N HIS A 29 0.85 6.90 -2.40
CA HIS A 29 1.26 5.51 -2.58
C HIS A 29 2.79 5.44 -2.73
N PRO A 30 3.53 5.10 -1.66
CA PRO A 30 4.97 4.84 -1.75
C PRO A 30 5.24 3.66 -2.67
N HIS A 31 6.25 3.78 -3.54
CA HIS A 31 6.49 2.80 -4.58
C HIS A 31 7.97 2.43 -4.68
N LEU A 32 8.27 1.13 -4.78
CA LEU A 32 9.61 0.59 -4.97
C LEU A 32 10.27 1.20 -6.22
N GLY A 33 11.55 1.55 -6.12
CA GLY A 33 12.31 2.19 -7.20
C GLY A 33 12.05 3.70 -7.34
N THR A 34 11.39 4.33 -6.36
CA THR A 34 11.17 5.78 -6.32
C THR A 34 11.94 6.43 -5.16
N CYS A 35 11.77 7.73 -4.98
CA CYS A 35 12.38 8.48 -3.87
C CYS A 35 11.71 8.20 -2.50
N VAL A 36 10.60 7.44 -2.47
CA VAL A 36 9.91 7.04 -1.24
C VAL A 36 9.58 5.55 -1.33
N GLU A 37 10.49 4.71 -0.86
CA GLU A 37 10.34 3.25 -0.87
C GLU A 37 10.67 2.59 0.49
N THR A 38 11.64 3.14 1.26
CA THR A 38 12.03 2.57 2.56
C THR A 38 11.18 3.11 3.70
N PRO A 39 11.11 2.42 4.86
CA PRO A 39 10.37 2.90 6.03
C PRO A 39 10.74 4.31 6.45
N GLU A 40 12.04 4.63 6.47
CA GLU A 40 12.55 5.94 6.84
C GLU A 40 12.14 7.03 5.84
N GLN A 41 12.10 6.68 4.55
CA GLN A 41 11.65 7.60 3.50
C GLN A 41 10.14 7.83 3.58
N VAL A 42 9.36 6.79 3.85
CA VAL A 42 7.92 6.92 4.11
C VAL A 42 7.68 7.84 5.30
N ASP A 43 8.39 7.63 6.41
CA ASP A 43 8.27 8.47 7.61
C ASP A 43 8.60 9.93 7.32
N LYS A 44 9.68 10.19 6.58
CA LYS A 44 10.07 11.54 6.17
C LYS A 44 9.02 12.19 5.26
N ALA A 45 8.53 11.47 4.25
CA ALA A 45 7.49 11.98 3.36
C ALA A 45 6.22 12.32 4.17
N MET A 46 5.74 11.38 4.98
CA MET A 46 4.49 11.51 5.73
C MET A 46 4.57 12.56 6.85
N SER A 47 5.75 12.89 7.36
CA SER A 47 5.94 13.97 8.35
C SER A 47 5.89 15.37 7.73
N ASN A 48 6.05 15.49 6.42
CA ASN A 48 6.07 16.75 5.70
C ASN A 48 4.75 17.09 4.97
N THR A 49 3.70 16.28 5.13
CA THR A 49 2.40 16.47 4.45
C THR A 49 1.25 15.97 5.29
N GLN A 50 0.04 16.44 5.01
CA GLN A 50 -1.21 15.94 5.59
C GLN A 50 -1.91 14.91 4.69
N ILE A 51 -1.32 14.50 3.57
CA ILE A 51 -1.93 13.55 2.65
C ILE A 51 -2.19 12.19 3.34
N ASN A 52 -3.29 11.54 2.98
CA ASN A 52 -3.55 10.19 3.45
C ASN A 52 -2.55 9.20 2.83
N LEU A 53 -2.45 8.02 3.41
CA LEU A 53 -1.58 6.95 2.93
C LEU A 53 -2.41 5.87 2.22
N CYS A 54 -1.88 5.41 1.09
CA CYS A 54 -2.29 4.17 0.43
C CYS A 54 -1.11 3.19 0.51
N PRO A 55 -1.01 2.36 1.55
CA PRO A 55 0.04 1.35 1.60
C PRO A 55 -0.16 0.32 0.49
N ASP A 56 0.92 0.04 -0.25
CA ASP A 56 1.03 -1.14 -1.11
C ASP A 56 1.91 -2.17 -0.40
N THR A 57 1.35 -3.32 -0.13
CA THR A 57 1.97 -4.30 0.76
C THR A 57 3.25 -4.91 0.19
N ALA A 58 3.35 -5.11 -1.12
CA ALA A 58 4.54 -5.67 -1.74
C ALA A 58 5.64 -4.62 -1.95
N HIS A 59 5.31 -3.42 -2.40
CA HIS A 59 6.28 -2.34 -2.55
C HIS A 59 6.93 -1.98 -1.22
N LEU A 60 6.12 -1.81 -0.18
CA LEU A 60 6.62 -1.49 1.16
C LEU A 60 7.48 -2.61 1.74
N ALA A 61 7.05 -3.87 1.63
CA ALA A 61 7.83 -5.00 2.14
C ALA A 61 9.14 -5.20 1.36
N ALA A 62 9.13 -5.03 0.04
CA ALA A 62 10.34 -5.07 -0.77
C ALA A 62 11.30 -3.92 -0.43
N GLY A 63 10.78 -2.75 -0.04
CA GLY A 63 11.53 -1.61 0.51
C GLY A 63 11.99 -1.78 1.96
N GLY A 64 11.66 -2.91 2.60
CA GLY A 64 12.10 -3.25 3.96
C GLY A 64 11.11 -2.90 5.08
N SER A 65 9.87 -2.49 4.74
CA SER A 65 8.83 -2.19 5.74
C SER A 65 8.23 -3.46 6.36
N ASP A 66 7.94 -3.37 7.64
CA ASP A 66 6.99 -4.25 8.33
C ASP A 66 5.59 -3.66 8.13
N ASN A 67 4.80 -4.27 7.25
CA ASN A 67 3.47 -3.78 6.89
C ASN A 67 2.53 -3.65 8.09
N SER A 68 2.54 -4.63 9.02
CA SER A 68 1.65 -4.60 10.17
C SER A 68 1.98 -3.42 11.09
N LYS A 69 3.26 -3.17 11.35
CA LYS A 69 3.67 -1.99 12.12
C LYS A 69 3.34 -0.68 11.43
N LEU A 70 3.53 -0.60 10.10
CA LEU A 70 3.21 0.59 9.32
C LEU A 70 1.70 0.87 9.36
N ILE A 71 0.86 -0.17 9.22
CA ILE A 71 -0.60 -0.04 9.29
C ILE A 71 -1.03 0.54 10.64
N HIS A 72 -0.53 0.03 11.76
CA HIS A 72 -0.85 0.58 13.07
C HIS A 72 -0.33 2.01 13.25
N LYS A 73 0.89 2.29 12.77
CA LYS A 73 1.50 3.63 12.87
C LYS A 73 0.67 4.69 12.17
N TYR A 74 0.15 4.38 11.00
CA TYR A 74 -0.56 5.34 10.14
C TYR A 74 -2.08 5.10 10.09
N GLN A 75 -2.66 4.37 11.05
CA GLN A 75 -4.06 3.94 11.08
C GLN A 75 -5.06 5.05 10.74
N GLU A 76 -4.88 6.27 11.26
CA GLU A 76 -5.78 7.40 11.03
C GLU A 76 -5.68 7.96 9.59
N ARG A 77 -4.56 7.70 8.92
CA ARG A 77 -4.24 8.23 7.60
C ARG A 77 -4.44 7.23 6.47
N ILE A 78 -4.69 5.95 6.75
CA ILE A 78 -4.94 4.94 5.71
C ILE A 78 -6.38 5.08 5.22
N LYS A 79 -6.55 5.46 3.93
CA LYS A 79 -7.87 5.63 3.29
C LYS A 79 -8.07 4.72 2.08
N TYR A 80 -7.00 4.13 1.58
CA TYR A 80 -6.99 3.18 0.48
C TYR A 80 -5.86 2.17 0.68
N VAL A 81 -6.01 0.93 0.23
CA VAL A 81 -4.99 -0.11 0.38
C VAL A 81 -4.80 -0.85 -0.94
N HIS A 82 -3.55 -0.97 -1.39
CA HIS A 82 -3.17 -1.93 -2.41
C HIS A 82 -2.64 -3.20 -1.75
N LEU A 83 -3.38 -4.29 -1.90
CA LEU A 83 -2.96 -5.59 -1.44
C LEU A 83 -2.27 -6.32 -2.60
N LYS A 84 -0.98 -6.51 -2.45
CA LYS A 84 -0.09 -7.07 -3.47
C LYS A 84 0.84 -8.08 -2.81
N ASP A 85 1.20 -9.15 -3.53
CA ASP A 85 2.13 -10.17 -3.07
C ASP A 85 3.34 -10.24 -4.02
N TYR A 86 4.47 -10.75 -3.55
CA TYR A 86 5.67 -10.85 -4.35
C TYR A 86 6.53 -12.05 -3.95
N THR A 87 7.42 -12.47 -4.85
CA THR A 87 8.53 -13.38 -4.59
C THR A 87 9.84 -12.60 -4.60
N LYS A 88 10.81 -13.03 -3.78
CA LYS A 88 12.11 -12.38 -3.67
C LYS A 88 13.12 -12.93 -4.66
N ASP A 89 13.08 -14.24 -4.90
CA ASP A 89 14.01 -14.92 -5.80
C ASP A 89 13.26 -15.98 -6.64
N PRO A 90 13.11 -15.77 -7.96
CA PRO A 90 13.32 -14.50 -8.64
C PRO A 90 12.35 -13.42 -8.15
N PHE A 91 12.81 -12.14 -8.17
CA PHE A 91 11.92 -11.03 -7.79
C PHE A 91 10.79 -10.89 -8.81
N GLY A 92 9.56 -10.77 -8.32
CA GLY A 92 8.39 -10.53 -9.15
C GLY A 92 7.11 -10.44 -8.35
N PHE A 93 6.16 -9.68 -8.86
CA PHE A 93 4.82 -9.62 -8.28
C PHE A 93 3.98 -10.81 -8.74
N VAL A 94 3.21 -11.38 -7.85
CA VAL A 94 2.50 -12.65 -8.06
C VAL A 94 1.07 -12.56 -7.51
N PRO A 95 0.17 -13.48 -7.92
CA PRO A 95 -1.17 -13.55 -7.35
C PRO A 95 -1.14 -13.70 -5.83
N LEU A 96 -2.10 -13.07 -5.12
CA LEU A 96 -2.17 -13.14 -3.66
C LEU A 96 -2.14 -14.57 -3.14
N GLY A 97 -1.34 -14.78 -2.10
CA GLY A 97 -1.17 -16.08 -1.44
C GLY A 97 -0.24 -17.05 -2.18
N THR A 98 0.39 -16.62 -3.29
CA THR A 98 1.39 -17.41 -4.01
C THR A 98 2.80 -16.86 -3.84
N GLY A 99 2.95 -15.73 -3.19
CA GLY A 99 4.22 -15.11 -2.84
C GLY A 99 4.67 -15.43 -1.42
N GLN A 100 5.42 -14.51 -0.84
CA GLN A 100 6.07 -14.70 0.45
C GLN A 100 5.59 -13.75 1.55
N LEU A 101 4.65 -12.84 1.26
CA LEU A 101 4.13 -11.94 2.28
C LEU A 101 3.23 -12.67 3.27
N ASP A 102 3.37 -12.30 4.54
CA ASP A 102 2.41 -12.68 5.57
C ASP A 102 1.14 -11.84 5.45
N LEU A 103 0.34 -12.15 4.42
CA LEU A 103 -0.91 -11.46 4.15
C LEU A 103 -1.95 -11.66 5.27
N VAL A 104 -1.82 -12.72 6.07
CA VAL A 104 -2.70 -12.96 7.23
C VAL A 104 -2.43 -11.93 8.32
N SER A 105 -1.17 -11.68 8.66
CA SER A 105 -0.81 -10.63 9.64
C SER A 105 -1.20 -9.24 9.14
N ILE A 106 -1.06 -8.96 7.85
CA ILE A 106 -1.48 -7.70 7.23
C ILE A 106 -3.01 -7.52 7.35
N ALA A 107 -3.77 -8.56 6.97
CA ALA A 107 -5.23 -8.52 7.10
C ALA A 107 -5.69 -8.37 8.57
N THR A 108 -4.98 -8.99 9.50
CA THR A 108 -5.22 -8.86 10.93
C THR A 108 -5.01 -7.42 11.38
N ALA A 109 -3.89 -6.80 11.02
CA ALA A 109 -3.61 -5.40 11.34
C ALA A 109 -4.68 -4.45 10.78
N LEU A 110 -5.15 -4.66 9.53
CA LEU A 110 -6.25 -3.88 8.96
C LEU A 110 -7.56 -4.03 9.74
N LYS A 111 -7.86 -5.23 10.22
CA LYS A 111 -9.05 -5.47 11.09
C LYS A 111 -8.90 -4.80 12.45
N GLU A 112 -7.74 -4.87 13.06
CA GLU A 112 -7.45 -4.28 14.38
C GLU A 112 -7.62 -2.76 14.39
N ILE A 113 -7.28 -2.09 13.28
CA ILE A 113 -7.53 -0.64 13.11
C ILE A 113 -8.96 -0.33 12.64
N ASN A 114 -9.85 -1.32 12.56
CA ASN A 114 -11.22 -1.18 12.04
C ASN A 114 -11.27 -0.56 10.63
N TYR A 115 -10.30 -0.93 9.78
CA TYR A 115 -10.28 -0.43 8.40
C TYR A 115 -11.51 -0.89 7.62
N ASN A 116 -12.23 0.07 7.04
CA ASN A 116 -13.46 -0.16 6.27
C ASN A 116 -13.42 0.45 4.85
N GLY A 117 -12.24 0.87 4.40
CA GLY A 117 -12.02 1.43 3.06
C GLY A 117 -11.86 0.35 1.98
N TRP A 118 -11.51 0.80 0.78
CA TRP A 118 -11.26 -0.08 -0.34
C TRP A 118 -9.91 -0.82 -0.20
N ILE A 119 -9.95 -2.12 -0.51
CA ILE A 119 -8.76 -2.96 -0.69
C ILE A 119 -8.73 -3.38 -2.15
N THR A 120 -7.78 -2.83 -2.89
CA THR A 120 -7.55 -3.17 -4.30
C THR A 120 -6.43 -4.19 -4.41
N VAL A 121 -6.71 -5.29 -5.07
CA VAL A 121 -5.66 -6.26 -5.43
C VAL A 121 -4.95 -5.75 -6.67
N GLU A 122 -3.63 -5.68 -6.61
CA GLU A 122 -2.79 -5.23 -7.71
C GLU A 122 -1.68 -6.25 -8.01
N THR A 123 -1.28 -6.37 -9.28
CA THR A 123 -0.16 -7.24 -9.70
C THR A 123 0.52 -6.63 -10.92
N ASP A 124 1.69 -6.01 -10.73
CA ASP A 124 2.45 -5.39 -11.81
C ASP A 124 3.30 -6.42 -12.57
N GLY A 125 3.36 -6.26 -13.89
CA GLY A 125 4.30 -6.98 -14.73
C GLY A 125 4.22 -8.52 -14.64
N TYR A 126 3.10 -9.08 -14.19
CA TYR A 126 2.93 -10.53 -14.08
C TYR A 126 2.94 -11.18 -15.48
N PRO A 127 3.89 -12.07 -15.77
CA PRO A 127 4.05 -12.67 -17.11
C PRO A 127 3.02 -13.77 -17.41
N GLY A 128 2.23 -14.19 -16.41
CA GLY A 128 1.26 -15.27 -16.54
C GLY A 128 -0.11 -14.81 -17.06
N ASN A 129 -1.08 -15.69 -16.94
CA ASN A 129 -2.46 -15.39 -17.31
C ASN A 129 -3.10 -14.43 -16.30
N THR A 130 -3.38 -13.20 -16.71
CA THR A 130 -3.91 -12.12 -15.84
C THR A 130 -5.30 -12.43 -15.31
N LYS A 131 -6.16 -13.09 -16.08
CA LYS A 131 -7.50 -13.53 -15.62
C LYS A 131 -7.37 -14.56 -14.50
N LEU A 132 -6.50 -15.56 -14.67
CA LEU A 132 -6.24 -16.57 -13.65
C LEU A 132 -5.63 -15.92 -12.39
N SER A 133 -4.71 -14.96 -12.56
CA SER A 133 -4.15 -14.17 -11.45
C SER A 133 -5.25 -13.49 -10.65
N ALA A 134 -6.19 -12.82 -11.31
CA ALA A 134 -7.31 -12.16 -10.66
C ALA A 134 -8.24 -13.15 -9.93
N GLU A 135 -8.52 -14.32 -10.54
CA GLU A 135 -9.34 -15.37 -9.92
C GLU A 135 -8.68 -15.96 -8.66
N VAL A 136 -7.39 -16.25 -8.71
CA VAL A 136 -6.60 -16.77 -7.58
C VAL A 136 -6.58 -15.71 -6.46
N SER A 137 -6.24 -14.49 -6.79
CA SER A 137 -6.17 -13.40 -5.82
C SER A 137 -7.52 -13.12 -5.16
N LYS A 138 -8.61 -13.12 -5.94
CA LYS A 138 -9.97 -12.95 -5.40
C LYS A 138 -10.33 -14.05 -4.40
N LYS A 139 -10.05 -15.31 -4.74
CA LYS A 139 -10.32 -16.45 -3.84
C LYS A 139 -9.52 -16.32 -2.55
N TYR A 140 -8.25 -15.96 -2.63
CA TYR A 140 -7.41 -15.78 -1.46
C TYR A 140 -7.89 -14.59 -0.61
N LEU A 141 -8.21 -13.44 -1.23
CA LEU A 141 -8.75 -12.28 -0.53
C LEU A 141 -10.01 -12.63 0.28
N GLN A 142 -10.90 -13.46 -0.27
CA GLN A 142 -12.11 -13.92 0.41
C GLN A 142 -11.82 -14.77 1.66
N THR A 143 -10.68 -15.45 1.73
CA THR A 143 -10.25 -16.15 2.96
C THR A 143 -9.77 -15.18 4.02
N LEU A 144 -9.14 -14.06 3.63
CA LEU A 144 -8.66 -13.03 4.53
C LEU A 144 -9.81 -12.16 5.07
N PHE A 145 -10.78 -11.85 4.22
CA PHE A 145 -11.94 -10.99 4.52
C PHE A 145 -13.22 -11.70 4.08
N PRO A 146 -13.68 -12.71 4.84
CA PRO A 146 -14.92 -13.38 4.54
C PRO A 146 -16.08 -12.38 4.61
N THR A 147 -16.85 -12.30 3.53
CA THR A 147 -18.13 -11.55 3.53
C THR A 147 -19.11 -12.31 4.43
N ALA A 148 -19.73 -11.59 5.34
CA ALA A 148 -20.79 -12.14 6.17
C ALA A 148 -22.01 -12.54 5.32
#